data_4b9e6a8c60a1568f0eb84c5ee4413118
#
_entry.id   4b9e6a8c60a1568f0eb84c5ee4413118
#
_cell.length_a   1.000
_cell.length_b   1.000
_cell.length_c   1.000
_cell.angle_alpha   90.00
_cell.angle_beta   90.00
_cell.angle_gamma   90.00
#
_symmetry.space_group_name_H-M   'P 1'
#
loop_
_entity.id
_entity.type
_entity.pdbx_description
1 polymer ?
#
loop_
_entity_poly.entity_id
_entity_poly.type
_entity_poly.pdbx_seq_one_letter_code
_entity_poly.pdbx_strand_id
1 'polypeptide(L)'
;MTESLDLAKKGKGVLLCFAIAVVAWICGQHAEVVGGPVFGILLGMLLAQALRGRDTSSLRPGVKFTSKYILQAAVVFLGFGLNLAQVAKVGATSLPVILSTISTSLIVSFVLCRAMHVPGKIATLIGVGSSICGGSAIAATAPVIRADDEDVAQAISVIFLFNVIAALVFPTLGGTLGLTNEGFGLFAGTAVNDTSSVTAAAAAWDGMHPGANTLDAATIVKLTRT
;
A
#
# COMPACT_ATOMS: atom_id res chain seq x y z
N MET A 1 26.79 -16.08 -19.11
CA MET A 1 27.17 -16.59 -17.76
C MET A 1 26.82 -15.62 -16.64
N THR A 2 26.75 -14.33 -16.87
CA THR A 2 26.31 -13.29 -15.91
C THR A 2 24.79 -13.25 -15.66
N GLU A 3 24.00 -13.53 -16.66
CA GLU A 3 22.51 -13.51 -16.57
C GLU A 3 21.95 -14.68 -15.74
N SER A 4 22.53 -15.87 -15.83
CA SER A 4 22.10 -17.04 -15.04
C SER A 4 22.42 -16.90 -13.56
N LEU A 5 23.53 -16.24 -13.22
CA LEU A 5 23.89 -15.92 -11.84
C LEU A 5 22.97 -14.87 -11.21
N ASP A 6 22.48 -13.94 -12.01
CA ASP A 6 21.53 -12.90 -11.58
C ASP A 6 20.10 -13.47 -11.37
N LEU A 7 19.71 -14.44 -12.19
CA LEU A 7 18.44 -15.18 -12.03
C LEU A 7 18.46 -16.06 -10.77
N ALA A 8 19.57 -16.74 -10.51
CA ALA A 8 19.72 -17.57 -9.30
C ALA A 8 19.73 -16.72 -8.01
N LYS A 9 20.31 -15.54 -8.04
CA LYS A 9 20.26 -14.57 -6.92
C LYS A 9 18.88 -14.01 -6.69
N LYS A 10 18.09 -13.78 -7.75
CA LYS A 10 16.68 -13.34 -7.63
C LYS A 10 15.78 -14.47 -7.17
N GLY A 11 16.05 -15.71 -7.56
CA GLY A 11 15.21 -16.88 -7.28
C GLY A 11 14.94 -17.11 -5.79
N LYS A 12 15.96 -16.99 -4.93
CA LYS A 12 15.79 -17.18 -3.48
C LYS A 12 14.81 -16.20 -2.85
N GLY A 13 14.90 -14.92 -3.22
CA GLY A 13 13.98 -13.90 -2.69
C GLY A 13 12.57 -14.04 -3.25
N VAL A 14 12.42 -14.40 -4.53
CA VAL A 14 11.11 -14.67 -5.15
C VAL A 14 10.45 -15.89 -4.51
N LEU A 15 11.21 -16.98 -4.30
CA LEU A 15 10.72 -18.19 -3.64
C LEU A 15 10.24 -17.90 -2.21
N LEU A 16 10.97 -17.08 -1.47
CA LEU A 16 10.57 -16.64 -0.14
C LEU A 16 9.26 -15.86 -0.17
N CYS A 17 9.13 -14.89 -1.08
CA CYS A 17 7.88 -14.13 -1.24
C CYS A 17 6.71 -15.04 -1.63
N PHE A 18 6.94 -16.01 -2.50
CA PHE A 18 5.94 -16.99 -2.89
C PHE A 18 5.52 -17.89 -1.72
N ALA A 19 6.47 -18.37 -0.92
CA ALA A 19 6.17 -19.16 0.28
C ALA A 19 5.33 -18.36 1.28
N ILE A 20 5.66 -17.08 1.53
CA ILE A 20 4.86 -16.20 2.37
C ILE A 20 3.45 -16.03 1.79
N ALA A 21 3.33 -15.83 0.48
CA ALA A 21 2.04 -15.67 -0.18
C ALA A 21 1.15 -16.91 -0.04
N VAL A 22 1.71 -18.11 -0.20
CA VAL A 22 0.98 -19.37 -0.02
C VAL A 22 0.51 -19.53 1.42
N VAL A 23 1.37 -19.28 2.40
CA VAL A 23 0.99 -19.36 3.82
C VAL A 23 -0.07 -18.31 4.15
N ALA A 24 0.08 -17.09 3.68
CA ALA A 24 -0.88 -16.01 3.86
C ALA A 24 -2.25 -16.34 3.24
N TRP A 25 -2.24 -16.95 2.06
CA TRP A 25 -3.47 -17.40 1.39
C TRP A 25 -4.20 -18.48 2.18
N ILE A 26 -3.47 -19.49 2.67
CA ILE A 26 -4.04 -20.56 3.52
C ILE A 26 -4.61 -19.96 4.82
N CYS A 27 -3.85 -19.09 5.50
CA CYS A 27 -4.32 -18.43 6.71
C CYS A 27 -5.58 -17.58 6.45
N GLY A 28 -5.60 -16.87 5.31
CA GLY A 28 -6.74 -16.05 4.89
C GLY A 28 -8.02 -16.86 4.65
N GLN A 29 -7.91 -18.10 4.18
CA GLN A 29 -9.07 -19.00 4.02
C GLN A 29 -9.68 -19.46 5.36
N HIS A 30 -8.89 -19.50 6.42
CA HIS A 30 -9.35 -19.89 7.75
C HIS A 30 -9.81 -18.70 8.59
N ALA A 31 -9.41 -17.49 8.23
CA ALA A 31 -9.76 -16.25 8.94
C ALA A 31 -10.37 -15.24 7.95
N GLU A 32 -11.62 -15.48 7.56
CA GLU A 32 -12.36 -14.69 6.56
C GLU A 32 -12.39 -13.19 6.88
N VAL A 33 -12.41 -12.84 8.16
CA VAL A 33 -12.46 -11.44 8.65
C VAL A 33 -11.18 -10.64 8.31
N VAL A 34 -10.02 -11.31 8.23
CA VAL A 34 -8.71 -10.62 8.07
C VAL A 34 -8.22 -10.64 6.62
N GLY A 35 -8.56 -11.69 5.88
CA GLY A 35 -8.17 -11.87 4.48
C GLY A 35 -6.68 -12.19 4.27
N GLY A 36 -6.37 -12.87 3.15
CA GLY A 36 -5.01 -13.31 2.81
C GLY A 36 -3.99 -12.19 2.70
N PRO A 37 -4.27 -11.05 2.03
CA PRO A 37 -3.32 -9.96 1.87
C PRO A 37 -2.81 -9.37 3.18
N VAL A 38 -3.67 -9.27 4.19
CA VAL A 38 -3.30 -8.78 5.53
C VAL A 38 -2.33 -9.74 6.21
N PHE A 39 -2.60 -11.05 6.13
CA PHE A 39 -1.64 -12.07 6.62
C PHE A 39 -0.29 -11.98 5.90
N GLY A 40 -0.28 -11.68 4.60
CA GLY A 40 0.94 -11.47 3.84
C GLY A 40 1.78 -10.31 4.38
N ILE A 41 1.14 -9.19 4.72
CA ILE A 41 1.80 -8.04 5.35
C ILE A 41 2.37 -8.41 6.72
N LEU A 42 1.56 -9.04 7.58
CA LEU A 42 1.97 -9.41 8.94
C LEU A 42 3.12 -10.42 8.93
N LEU A 43 3.03 -11.47 8.12
CA LEU A 43 4.09 -12.48 7.99
C LEU A 43 5.37 -11.86 7.42
N GLY A 44 5.26 -10.96 6.45
CA GLY A 44 6.39 -10.21 5.90
C GLY A 44 7.10 -9.36 6.96
N MET A 45 6.33 -8.66 7.79
CA MET A 45 6.88 -7.86 8.90
C MET A 45 7.53 -8.73 9.97
N LEU A 46 6.89 -9.81 10.40
CA LEU A 46 7.46 -10.74 11.38
C LEU A 46 8.75 -11.35 10.87
N LEU A 47 8.79 -11.76 9.60
CA LEU A 47 9.99 -12.30 8.99
C LEU A 47 11.10 -11.25 8.87
N ALA A 48 10.77 -10.02 8.49
CA ALA A 48 11.74 -8.93 8.44
C ALA A 48 12.36 -8.66 9.82
N GLN A 49 11.54 -8.71 10.88
CA GLN A 49 12.02 -8.56 12.25
C GLN A 49 12.89 -9.76 12.69
N ALA A 50 12.51 -10.98 12.36
CA ALA A 50 13.26 -12.20 12.66
C ALA A 50 14.62 -12.27 11.93
N LEU A 51 14.68 -11.66 10.75
CA LEU A 51 15.91 -11.57 9.95
C LEU A 51 16.75 -10.34 10.29
N ARG A 52 16.30 -9.50 11.21
CA ARG A 52 17.05 -8.31 11.64
C ARG A 52 18.39 -8.74 12.27
N GLY A 53 19.48 -8.23 11.71
CA GLY A 53 20.85 -8.59 12.12
C GLY A 53 21.45 -9.79 11.39
N ARG A 54 20.71 -10.45 10.48
CA ARG A 54 21.26 -11.50 9.60
C ARG A 54 21.61 -10.94 8.24
N ASP A 55 22.56 -11.56 7.56
CA ASP A 55 22.89 -11.19 6.18
C ASP A 55 21.77 -11.60 5.23
N THR A 56 20.98 -10.60 4.81
CA THR A 56 19.88 -10.76 3.87
C THR A 56 20.23 -10.32 2.45
N SER A 57 21.52 -10.09 2.17
CA SER A 57 21.99 -9.61 0.86
C SER A 57 21.56 -10.50 -0.29
N SER A 58 21.49 -11.82 -0.07
CA SER A 58 21.05 -12.81 -1.06
C SER A 58 19.55 -12.79 -1.35
N LEU A 59 18.72 -12.28 -0.44
CA LEU A 59 17.26 -12.22 -0.58
C LEU A 59 16.78 -10.88 -1.21
N ARG A 60 17.51 -9.79 -0.93
CA ARG A 60 17.14 -8.43 -1.37
C ARG A 60 16.84 -8.30 -2.88
N PRO A 61 17.66 -8.87 -3.81
CA PRO A 61 17.37 -8.72 -5.24
C PRO A 61 16.04 -9.35 -5.65
N GLY A 62 15.69 -10.51 -5.09
CA GLY A 62 14.44 -11.20 -5.38
C GLY A 62 13.23 -10.51 -4.77
N VAL A 63 13.34 -10.04 -3.52
CA VAL A 63 12.29 -9.26 -2.86
C VAL A 63 12.04 -7.96 -3.64
N LYS A 64 13.08 -7.24 -4.05
CA LYS A 64 12.97 -6.03 -4.87
C LYS A 64 12.35 -6.32 -6.24
N PHE A 65 12.67 -7.45 -6.86
CA PHE A 65 12.05 -7.88 -8.10
C PHE A 65 10.55 -8.15 -7.92
N THR A 66 10.17 -8.88 -6.87
CA THR A 66 8.77 -9.18 -6.54
C THR A 66 7.98 -7.90 -6.28
N SER A 67 8.48 -7.02 -5.44
CA SER A 67 7.81 -5.78 -5.07
C SER A 67 7.69 -4.76 -6.21
N LYS A 68 8.54 -4.87 -7.24
CA LYS A 68 8.47 -3.97 -8.40
C LYS A 68 7.71 -4.61 -9.58
N TYR A 69 8.19 -5.74 -10.08
CA TYR A 69 7.69 -6.31 -11.34
C TYR A 69 6.46 -7.20 -11.15
N ILE A 70 6.45 -8.05 -10.11
CA ILE A 70 5.31 -8.94 -9.87
C ILE A 70 4.11 -8.12 -9.38
N LEU A 71 4.34 -7.13 -8.50
CA LEU A 71 3.26 -6.22 -8.07
C LEU A 71 2.70 -5.41 -9.25
N GLN A 72 3.55 -4.87 -10.12
CA GLN A 72 3.08 -4.14 -11.29
C GLN A 72 2.28 -5.05 -12.25
N ALA A 73 2.75 -6.28 -12.48
CA ALA A 73 2.02 -7.25 -13.27
C ALA A 73 0.65 -7.58 -12.65
N ALA A 74 0.60 -7.78 -11.34
CA ALA A 74 -0.66 -8.02 -10.62
C ALA A 74 -1.65 -6.86 -10.79
N VAL A 75 -1.18 -5.61 -10.69
CA VAL A 75 -2.02 -4.42 -10.92
C VAL A 75 -2.52 -4.35 -12.37
N VAL A 76 -1.68 -4.69 -13.35
CA VAL A 76 -2.10 -4.76 -14.77
C VAL A 76 -3.16 -5.83 -14.96
N PHE A 77 -2.97 -7.04 -14.42
CA PHE A 77 -3.98 -8.11 -14.51
C PHE A 77 -5.29 -7.73 -13.82
N LEU A 78 -5.22 -7.07 -12.69
CA LEU A 78 -6.41 -6.54 -12.02
C LEU A 78 -7.15 -5.53 -12.90
N GLY A 79 -6.39 -4.68 -13.64
CA GLY A 79 -6.95 -3.72 -14.60
C GLY A 79 -7.72 -4.38 -15.75
N PHE A 80 -7.31 -5.57 -16.21
CA PHE A 80 -8.04 -6.31 -17.27
C PHE A 80 -9.42 -6.81 -16.79
N GLY A 81 -9.62 -7.00 -15.49
CA GLY A 81 -10.92 -7.37 -14.94
C GLY A 81 -11.91 -6.19 -14.81
N LEU A 82 -11.43 -4.95 -14.93
CA LEU A 82 -12.24 -3.76 -14.72
C LEU A 82 -13.02 -3.36 -15.98
N ASN A 83 -14.29 -3.01 -15.78
CA ASN A 83 -15.12 -2.44 -16.84
C ASN A 83 -14.78 -0.96 -17.05
N LEU A 84 -14.44 -0.55 -18.27
CA LEU A 84 -14.08 0.83 -18.61
C LEU A 84 -15.17 1.85 -18.25
N ALA A 85 -16.44 1.49 -18.39
CA ALA A 85 -17.55 2.36 -17.99
C ALA A 85 -17.57 2.56 -16.46
N GLN A 86 -17.29 1.52 -15.69
CA GLN A 86 -17.16 1.59 -14.24
C GLN A 86 -15.95 2.44 -13.83
N VAL A 87 -14.81 2.27 -14.51
CA VAL A 87 -13.62 3.11 -14.29
C VAL A 87 -13.91 4.59 -14.51
N ALA A 88 -14.61 4.93 -15.60
CA ALA A 88 -14.99 6.31 -15.90
C ALA A 88 -15.96 6.88 -14.85
N LYS A 89 -16.96 6.09 -14.44
CA LYS A 89 -17.97 6.50 -13.45
C LYS A 89 -17.34 6.70 -12.07
N VAL A 90 -16.63 5.70 -11.56
CA VAL A 90 -16.00 5.75 -10.23
C VAL A 90 -14.89 6.79 -10.20
N GLY A 91 -14.07 6.88 -11.24
CA GLY A 91 -13.03 7.90 -11.38
C GLY A 91 -13.60 9.31 -11.32
N ALA A 92 -14.63 9.61 -12.11
CA ALA A 92 -15.27 10.93 -12.13
C ALA A 92 -15.90 11.31 -10.77
N THR A 93 -16.59 10.38 -10.13
CA THR A 93 -17.24 10.62 -8.82
C THR A 93 -16.23 10.73 -7.67
N SER A 94 -15.09 10.08 -7.77
CA SER A 94 -14.03 10.13 -6.74
C SER A 94 -13.14 11.38 -6.85
N LEU A 95 -13.04 12.04 -8.01
CA LEU A 95 -12.17 13.20 -8.21
C LEU A 95 -12.32 14.32 -7.16
N PRO A 96 -13.54 14.80 -6.83
CA PRO A 96 -13.71 15.85 -5.83
C PRO A 96 -13.18 15.43 -4.45
N VAL A 97 -13.44 14.16 -4.07
CA VAL A 97 -12.95 13.61 -2.80
C VAL A 97 -11.43 13.46 -2.82
N ILE A 98 -10.85 12.99 -3.92
CA ILE A 98 -9.39 12.89 -4.09
C ILE A 98 -8.74 14.25 -3.96
N LEU A 99 -9.24 15.27 -4.65
CA LEU A 99 -8.69 16.64 -4.58
C LEU A 99 -8.80 17.21 -3.17
N SER A 100 -9.93 17.02 -2.49
CA SER A 100 -10.12 17.48 -1.11
C SER A 100 -9.18 16.76 -0.14
N THR A 101 -9.00 15.45 -0.26
CA THR A 101 -8.11 14.67 0.61
C THR A 101 -6.65 15.00 0.38
N ILE A 102 -6.21 15.21 -0.86
CA ILE A 102 -4.85 15.65 -1.17
C ILE A 102 -4.59 17.03 -0.55
N SER A 103 -5.48 18.00 -0.80
CA SER A 103 -5.36 19.34 -0.27
C SER A 103 -5.34 19.36 1.25
N THR A 104 -6.25 18.65 1.89
CA THR A 104 -6.33 18.53 3.34
C THR A 104 -5.06 17.88 3.91
N SER A 105 -4.58 16.80 3.30
CA SER A 105 -3.36 16.11 3.75
C SER A 105 -2.14 17.03 3.71
N LEU A 106 -1.97 17.80 2.63
CA LEU A 106 -0.87 18.75 2.50
C LEU A 106 -0.99 19.91 3.53
N ILE A 107 -2.19 20.48 3.69
CA ILE A 107 -2.43 21.57 4.65
C ILE A 107 -2.19 21.08 6.08
N VAL A 108 -2.77 19.95 6.46
CA VAL A 108 -2.62 19.37 7.80
C VAL A 108 -1.16 19.02 8.07
N SER A 109 -0.47 18.41 7.13
CA SER A 109 0.95 18.10 7.26
C SER A 109 1.78 19.36 7.47
N PHE A 110 1.54 20.42 6.69
CA PHE A 110 2.23 21.69 6.84
C PHE A 110 1.96 22.34 8.21
N VAL A 111 0.70 22.39 8.64
CA VAL A 111 0.30 23.00 9.92
C VAL A 111 0.89 22.21 11.10
N LEU A 112 0.75 20.88 11.10
CA LEU A 112 1.29 20.03 12.17
C LEU A 112 2.81 20.09 12.24
N CYS A 113 3.49 20.11 11.08
CA CYS A 113 4.92 20.27 11.03
C CYS A 113 5.37 21.57 11.72
N ARG A 114 4.69 22.65 11.41
CA ARG A 114 4.99 23.97 11.99
C ARG A 114 4.72 23.99 13.49
N ALA A 115 3.59 23.39 13.93
CA ALA A 115 3.20 23.34 15.35
C ALA A 115 4.12 22.43 16.19
N MET A 116 4.58 21.31 15.61
CA MET A 116 5.42 20.33 16.32
C MET A 116 6.92 20.57 16.11
N HIS A 117 7.32 21.60 15.39
CA HIS A 117 8.73 21.93 15.07
C HIS A 117 9.48 20.74 14.39
N VAL A 118 8.77 19.96 13.56
CA VAL A 118 9.38 18.87 12.77
C VAL A 118 10.24 19.47 11.66
N PRO A 119 11.42 18.91 11.36
CA PRO A 119 12.25 19.37 10.25
C PRO A 119 11.48 19.43 8.94
N GLY A 120 11.59 20.55 8.21
CA GLY A 120 10.77 20.81 7.02
C GLY A 120 10.91 19.76 5.92
N LYS A 121 12.09 19.14 5.78
CA LYS A 121 12.32 18.04 4.81
C LYS A 121 11.46 16.82 5.14
N ILE A 122 11.50 16.32 6.38
CA ILE A 122 10.72 15.16 6.84
C ILE A 122 9.22 15.45 6.68
N ALA A 123 8.78 16.64 7.10
CA ALA A 123 7.39 17.05 7.00
C ALA A 123 6.88 17.11 5.56
N THR A 124 7.69 17.64 4.65
CA THR A 124 7.36 17.67 3.22
C THR A 124 7.26 16.26 2.66
N LEU A 125 8.19 15.37 3.01
CA LEU A 125 8.16 13.96 2.57
C LEU A 125 6.94 13.21 3.09
N ILE A 126 6.60 13.39 4.37
CA ILE A 126 5.39 12.78 4.96
C ILE A 126 4.13 13.36 4.31
N GLY A 127 4.07 14.68 4.12
CA GLY A 127 2.93 15.35 3.51
C GLY A 127 2.67 14.88 2.07
N VAL A 128 3.71 14.83 1.25
CA VAL A 128 3.61 14.34 -0.14
C VAL A 128 3.31 12.83 -0.17
N GLY A 129 3.97 12.04 0.69
CA GLY A 129 3.72 10.61 0.81
C GLY A 129 2.27 10.31 1.20
N SER A 130 1.74 11.02 2.19
CA SER A 130 0.32 10.87 2.62
C SER A 130 -0.68 11.34 1.57
N SER A 131 -0.27 12.29 0.72
CA SER A 131 -1.19 12.89 -0.26
C SER A 131 -1.37 12.05 -1.51
N ILE A 132 -0.38 11.24 -1.92
CA ILE A 132 -0.38 10.56 -3.22
C ILE A 132 -0.30 9.04 -3.03
N CYS A 133 0.90 8.45 -3.12
CA CYS A 133 1.12 7.02 -3.19
C CYS A 133 2.15 6.50 -2.17
N GLY A 134 2.39 7.23 -1.10
CA GLY A 134 3.31 6.81 -0.05
C GLY A 134 4.77 6.85 -0.47
N GLY A 135 5.43 5.71 -0.42
CA GLY A 135 6.88 5.60 -0.63
C GLY A 135 7.38 6.05 -1.99
N SER A 136 6.62 5.85 -3.08
CA SER A 136 7.02 6.30 -4.42
C SER A 136 7.01 7.82 -4.56
N ALA A 137 6.02 8.49 -3.96
CA ALA A 137 5.97 9.96 -3.91
C ALA A 137 7.13 10.53 -3.08
N ILE A 138 7.47 9.90 -1.95
CA ILE A 138 8.64 10.25 -1.14
C ILE A 138 9.92 10.10 -1.97
N ALA A 139 10.11 8.97 -2.63
CA ALA A 139 11.30 8.70 -3.44
C ALA A 139 11.47 9.69 -4.62
N ALA A 140 10.36 10.15 -5.21
CA ALA A 140 10.38 11.15 -6.28
C ALA A 140 10.68 12.56 -5.74
N THR A 141 10.18 12.89 -4.55
CA THR A 141 10.32 14.22 -3.95
C THR A 141 11.68 14.42 -3.27
N ALA A 142 12.24 13.37 -2.67
CA ALA A 142 13.48 13.44 -1.91
C ALA A 142 14.65 14.11 -2.64
N PRO A 143 14.98 13.76 -3.90
CA PRO A 143 16.07 14.42 -4.62
C PRO A 143 15.77 15.90 -4.93
N VAL A 144 14.50 16.27 -5.12
CA VAL A 144 14.08 17.65 -5.44
C VAL A 144 14.34 18.58 -4.25
N ILE A 145 14.03 18.11 -3.03
CA ILE A 145 14.23 18.90 -1.81
C ILE A 145 15.59 18.64 -1.16
N ARG A 146 16.44 17.84 -1.79
CA ARG A 146 17.75 17.43 -1.27
C ARG A 146 17.64 16.86 0.14
N ALA A 147 16.69 15.94 0.33
CA ALA A 147 16.53 15.22 1.60
C ALA A 147 17.66 14.20 1.78
N ASP A 148 18.08 14.04 3.02
CA ASP A 148 19.09 13.07 3.38
C ASP A 148 18.46 11.65 3.46
N ASP A 149 19.26 10.61 3.30
CA ASP A 149 18.78 9.22 3.33
C ASP A 149 18.06 8.88 4.64
N GLU A 150 18.46 9.52 5.75
CA GLU A 150 17.83 9.34 7.05
C GLU A 150 16.42 9.95 7.07
N ASP A 151 16.22 11.15 6.53
CA ASP A 151 14.93 11.81 6.40
C ASP A 151 13.96 10.94 5.57
N VAL A 152 14.47 10.41 4.46
CA VAL A 152 13.72 9.53 3.56
C VAL A 152 13.32 8.22 4.27
N ALA A 153 14.24 7.60 4.98
CA ALA A 153 13.99 6.37 5.71
C ALA A 153 12.95 6.57 6.81
N GLN A 154 13.02 7.66 7.55
CA GLN A 154 12.04 8.02 8.58
C GLN A 154 10.65 8.24 7.98
N ALA A 155 10.54 9.06 6.93
CA ALA A 155 9.28 9.35 6.28
C ALA A 155 8.63 8.08 5.70
N ILE A 156 9.40 7.23 5.02
CA ILE A 156 8.93 5.95 4.49
C ILE A 156 8.43 5.04 5.61
N SER A 157 9.18 4.93 6.70
CA SER A 157 8.83 4.07 7.83
C SER A 157 7.51 4.46 8.48
N VAL A 158 7.28 5.77 8.67
CA VAL A 158 6.03 6.31 9.21
C VAL A 158 4.85 5.99 8.27
N ILE A 159 5.00 6.27 6.98
CA ILE A 159 3.93 6.01 6.00
C ILE A 159 3.58 4.53 5.94
N PHE A 160 4.57 3.64 5.89
CA PHE A 160 4.30 2.20 5.86
C PHE A 160 3.66 1.69 7.16
N LEU A 161 4.09 2.18 8.31
CA LEU A 161 3.47 1.84 9.60
C LEU A 161 1.97 2.18 9.60
N PHE A 162 1.61 3.40 9.21
CA PHE A 162 0.21 3.81 9.15
C PHE A 162 -0.59 3.07 8.09
N ASN A 163 0.01 2.70 6.96
CA ASN A 163 -0.65 1.89 5.95
C ASN A 163 -0.99 0.49 6.47
N VAL A 164 -0.10 -0.13 7.25
CA VAL A 164 -0.38 -1.43 7.89
C VAL A 164 -1.49 -1.31 8.92
N ILE A 165 -1.44 -0.30 9.77
CA ILE A 165 -2.50 -0.02 10.74
C ILE A 165 -3.84 0.19 10.02
N ALA A 166 -3.86 0.97 8.94
CA ALA A 166 -5.05 1.21 8.14
C ALA A 166 -5.60 -0.07 7.52
N ALA A 167 -4.76 -0.93 6.96
CA ALA A 167 -5.17 -2.20 6.37
C ALA A 167 -5.86 -3.13 7.37
N LEU A 168 -5.43 -3.08 8.65
CA LEU A 168 -6.00 -3.89 9.72
C LEU A 168 -7.26 -3.28 10.34
N VAL A 169 -7.26 -1.97 10.55
CA VAL A 169 -8.30 -1.27 11.35
C VAL A 169 -9.46 -0.81 10.48
N PHE A 170 -9.20 -0.36 9.26
CA PHE A 170 -10.23 0.28 8.44
C PHE A 170 -11.40 -0.61 8.05
N PRO A 171 -11.23 -1.92 7.76
CA PRO A 171 -12.37 -2.78 7.48
C PRO A 171 -13.36 -2.83 8.66
N THR A 172 -12.85 -3.01 9.87
CA THR A 172 -13.67 -3.00 11.09
C THR A 172 -14.28 -1.62 11.36
N LEU A 173 -13.47 -0.57 11.19
CA LEU A 173 -13.92 0.83 11.37
C LEU A 173 -15.03 1.17 10.36
N GLY A 174 -14.88 0.78 9.10
CA GLY A 174 -15.91 0.98 8.08
C GLY A 174 -17.24 0.31 8.42
N GLY A 175 -17.18 -0.92 8.97
CA GLY A 175 -18.34 -1.64 9.47
C GLY A 175 -19.03 -0.91 10.64
N THR A 176 -18.26 -0.40 11.60
CA THR A 176 -18.82 0.37 12.74
C THR A 176 -19.41 1.71 12.31
N LEU A 177 -18.87 2.32 11.26
CA LEU A 177 -19.40 3.56 10.67
C LEU A 177 -20.59 3.32 9.74
N GLY A 178 -20.97 2.07 9.47
CA GLY A 178 -22.09 1.72 8.58
C GLY A 178 -21.83 2.11 7.12
N LEU A 179 -20.59 2.08 6.66
CA LEU A 179 -20.26 2.42 5.27
C LEU A 179 -20.85 1.38 4.31
N THR A 180 -21.34 1.86 3.18
CA THR A 180 -21.72 0.98 2.05
C THR A 180 -20.46 0.42 1.38
N ASN A 181 -20.59 -0.64 0.57
CA ASN A 181 -19.47 -1.21 -0.17
C ASN A 181 -18.77 -0.16 -1.07
N GLU A 182 -19.53 0.67 -1.77
CA GLU A 182 -19.00 1.76 -2.58
C GLU A 182 -18.34 2.84 -1.70
N GLY A 183 -18.98 3.20 -0.58
CA GLY A 183 -18.46 4.15 0.40
C GLY A 183 -17.14 3.68 1.02
N PHE A 184 -17.03 2.40 1.36
CA PHE A 184 -15.78 1.84 1.87
C PHE A 184 -14.69 1.79 0.79
N GLY A 185 -15.03 1.47 -0.47
CA GLY A 185 -14.10 1.51 -1.59
C GLY A 185 -13.50 2.90 -1.79
N LEU A 186 -14.33 3.94 -1.76
CA LEU A 186 -13.90 5.33 -1.82
C LEU A 186 -13.04 5.72 -0.61
N PHE A 187 -13.45 5.34 0.59
CA PHE A 187 -12.71 5.59 1.82
C PHE A 187 -11.33 4.92 1.81
N ALA A 188 -11.27 3.62 1.55
CA ALA A 188 -10.01 2.89 1.51
C ALA A 188 -9.06 3.41 0.40
N GLY A 189 -9.58 3.65 -0.81
CA GLY A 189 -8.80 4.17 -1.94
C GLY A 189 -8.23 5.57 -1.73
N THR A 190 -8.92 6.41 -0.94
CA THR A 190 -8.48 7.78 -0.64
C THR A 190 -7.69 7.92 0.65
N ALA A 191 -7.96 7.13 1.67
CA ALA A 191 -7.33 7.26 2.98
C ALA A 191 -6.04 6.43 3.12
N VAL A 192 -5.93 5.30 2.42
CA VAL A 192 -4.73 4.44 2.46
C VAL A 192 -3.76 4.83 1.34
N ASN A 193 -2.48 4.99 1.67
CA ASN A 193 -1.53 5.57 0.71
C ASN A 193 -0.86 4.53 -0.18
N ASP A 194 -0.62 3.32 0.29
CA ASP A 194 0.02 2.26 -0.49
C ASP A 194 -1.02 1.35 -1.16
N THR A 195 -0.79 1.00 -2.43
CA THR A 195 -1.72 0.18 -3.22
C THR A 195 -1.92 -1.21 -2.63
N SER A 196 -0.87 -1.83 -2.09
CA SER A 196 -0.96 -3.16 -1.48
C SER A 196 -1.83 -3.14 -0.22
N SER A 197 -1.73 -2.09 0.58
CA SER A 197 -2.54 -1.89 1.79
C SER A 197 -4.00 -1.54 1.46
N VAL A 198 -4.26 -0.78 0.39
CA VAL A 198 -5.61 -0.58 -0.15
C VAL A 198 -6.25 -1.90 -0.55
N THR A 199 -5.51 -2.70 -1.33
CA THR A 199 -5.97 -4.02 -1.76
C THR A 199 -6.25 -4.93 -0.57
N ALA A 200 -5.38 -4.92 0.45
CA ALA A 200 -5.56 -5.70 1.66
C ALA A 200 -6.82 -5.29 2.45
N ALA A 201 -7.03 -3.98 2.65
CA ALA A 201 -8.20 -3.46 3.34
C ALA A 201 -9.50 -3.77 2.58
N ALA A 202 -9.51 -3.58 1.26
CA ALA A 202 -10.68 -3.84 0.43
C ALA A 202 -11.00 -5.33 0.33
N ALA A 203 -10.00 -6.20 0.20
CA ALA A 203 -10.19 -7.65 0.20
C ALA A 203 -10.70 -8.17 1.55
N ALA A 204 -10.22 -7.60 2.67
CA ALA A 204 -10.74 -7.92 4.00
C ALA A 204 -12.20 -7.49 4.16
N TRP A 205 -12.57 -6.32 3.62
CA TRP A 205 -13.96 -5.87 3.58
C TRP A 205 -14.86 -6.82 2.77
N ASP A 206 -14.42 -7.20 1.56
CA ASP A 206 -15.16 -8.12 0.70
C ASP A 206 -15.33 -9.50 1.35
N GLY A 207 -14.35 -9.98 2.12
CA GLY A 207 -14.44 -11.19 2.93
C GLY A 207 -15.52 -11.10 4.02
N MET A 208 -15.71 -9.94 4.62
CA MET A 208 -16.75 -9.71 5.64
C MET A 208 -18.15 -9.44 5.04
N HIS A 209 -18.23 -9.05 3.76
CA HIS A 209 -19.47 -8.68 3.06
C HIS A 209 -19.61 -9.49 1.77
N PRO A 210 -20.08 -10.74 1.82
CA PRO A 210 -20.22 -11.60 0.64
C PRO A 210 -21.03 -10.95 -0.47
N GLY A 211 -20.49 -10.97 -1.69
CA GLY A 211 -21.10 -10.30 -2.85
C GLY A 211 -20.71 -8.82 -3.03
N ALA A 212 -19.91 -8.26 -2.14
CA ALA A 212 -19.31 -6.95 -2.36
C ALA A 212 -18.22 -7.05 -3.44
N ASN A 213 -18.02 -5.98 -4.20
CA ASN A 213 -16.93 -5.83 -5.17
C ASN A 213 -16.15 -4.54 -4.88
N THR A 214 -15.77 -4.39 -3.62
CA THR A 214 -15.15 -3.18 -3.09
C THR A 214 -13.70 -3.07 -3.52
N LEU A 215 -13.05 -4.21 -3.74
CA LEU A 215 -11.67 -4.27 -4.23
C LEU A 215 -11.51 -3.52 -5.55
N ASP A 216 -12.41 -3.72 -6.51
CA ASP A 216 -12.37 -3.03 -7.80
C ASP A 216 -12.56 -1.52 -7.62
N ALA A 217 -13.58 -1.11 -6.85
CA ALA A 217 -13.86 0.30 -6.58
C ALA A 217 -12.67 0.99 -5.89
N ALA A 218 -12.13 0.41 -4.82
CA ALA A 218 -10.99 0.94 -4.09
C ALA A 218 -9.74 1.05 -4.97
N THR A 219 -9.51 0.06 -5.84
CA THR A 219 -8.39 0.05 -6.78
C THR A 219 -8.53 1.16 -7.82
N ILE A 220 -9.72 1.34 -8.42
CA ILE A 220 -9.98 2.43 -9.37
C ILE A 220 -9.71 3.78 -8.71
N VAL A 221 -10.27 4.02 -7.53
CA VAL A 221 -10.06 5.26 -6.77
C VAL A 221 -8.58 5.50 -6.50
N LYS A 222 -7.88 4.45 -6.06
CA LYS A 222 -6.45 4.52 -5.77
C LYS A 222 -5.61 4.83 -7.01
N LEU A 223 -5.87 4.16 -8.13
CA LEU A 223 -5.14 4.38 -9.38
C LEU A 223 -5.45 5.76 -9.99
N THR A 224 -6.65 6.29 -9.79
CA THR A 224 -7.02 7.65 -10.21
C THR A 224 -6.26 8.73 -9.42
N ARG A 225 -5.90 8.44 -8.15
CA ARG A 225 -5.14 9.34 -7.27
C ARG A 225 -3.63 9.30 -7.56
N THR A 226 -3.10 8.17 -8.06
CA THR A 226 -1.66 7.93 -8.23
C THR A 226 -1.14 8.41 -9.58
#